data_a6ad00fb5e18a9fe6cb4f4aab920f614
#
_entry.id   a6ad00fb5e18a9fe6cb4f4aab920f614
#
_cell.length_a   1.000
_cell.length_b   1.000
_cell.length_c   1.000
_cell.angle_alpha   90.00
_cell.angle_beta   90.00
_cell.angle_gamma   90.00
#
_symmetry.space_group_name_H-M   'P 1'
#
loop_
_entity.id
_entity.type
_entity.pdbx_description
1 polymer ?
#
loop_
_entity_poly.entity_id
_entity_poly.type
_entity_poly.pdbx_seq_one_letter_code
_entity_poly.pdbx_strand_id
1 'polypeptide(L)'
;SRGLGDVYKRQIQRKGNLMKINLDLKIEKPGYFTITDITFAQVDAWFGHTTRDLKLDLIYPQSRMKKVPCIVWICGGGWIRMDKSAHLAYLAKLALNGFAVASVEYRTSNEGAYPMPLEDVKAAIRYLKAHAERYSLDENKFGVAGESAGGYLAAMCALNNDKSLDVGDYLNYSSEVQACCPFYPPTDLSTFPYKSALEAGASMESLMLGMNIVLNKEAAQKCCPVSFVTPSAPPFMIFHGTNDSTVPFSQGKVLYDLLIKNGCDATLVAVNGAEHADIFFAQDELWNMVAEFFKKTLVD
;
A
#
# COMPACT_ATOMS: atom_id res chain seq x y z
N SER A 1 43.07 -14.51 0.45
CA SER A 1 42.62 -13.11 0.38
C SER A 1 42.73 -12.63 -1.05
N ARG A 2 41.65 -12.72 -1.80
CA ARG A 2 41.53 -12.04 -3.10
C ARG A 2 40.57 -10.90 -2.91
N GLY A 3 41.00 -9.83 -3.01
CA GLY A 3 41.00 -8.45 -3.08
C GLY A 3 39.68 -7.82 -3.40
N LEU A 4 39.18 -7.01 -2.50
CA LEU A 4 38.28 -5.88 -2.72
C LEU A 4 38.90 -4.73 -3.56
N GLY A 5 39.89 -5.06 -4.40
CA GLY A 5 40.78 -4.11 -5.09
C GLY A 5 40.30 -3.54 -6.39
N ASP A 6 39.22 -4.08 -7.01
CA ASP A 6 38.88 -3.73 -8.40
C ASP A 6 37.63 -2.84 -8.59
N VAL A 7 36.97 -2.41 -7.51
CA VAL A 7 35.73 -1.65 -7.63
C VAL A 7 35.93 -0.12 -7.74
N TYR A 8 37.08 0.39 -7.27
CA TYR A 8 37.34 1.85 -7.30
C TYR A 8 38.79 2.16 -7.69
N LYS A 9 39.02 2.76 -8.87
CA LYS A 9 40.29 3.43 -9.18
C LYS A 9 40.35 4.74 -8.40
N ARG A 10 41.03 4.74 -7.25
CA ARG A 10 41.36 5.94 -6.48
C ARG A 10 42.71 6.50 -6.91
N GLN A 11 42.77 7.70 -7.45
CA GLN A 11 44.00 8.46 -7.53
C GLN A 11 44.08 9.44 -6.36
N ILE A 12 45.05 9.20 -5.46
CA ILE A 12 45.30 10.08 -4.31
C ILE A 12 46.54 10.92 -4.64
N GLN A 13 46.38 12.22 -4.78
CA GLN A 13 47.49 13.16 -4.89
C GLN A 13 47.61 13.94 -3.57
N ARG A 14 48.81 13.84 -2.94
CA ARG A 14 49.14 14.62 -1.74
C ARG A 14 50.05 15.79 -2.13
N LYS A 15 49.67 17.03 -1.82
CA LYS A 15 50.54 18.22 -1.81
C LYS A 15 50.39 18.86 -0.43
N GLY A 16 51.35 18.65 0.46
CA GLY A 16 51.28 19.14 1.83
C GLY A 16 50.09 18.52 2.60
N ASN A 17 49.30 19.33 3.35
CA ASN A 17 48.11 18.89 4.09
C ASN A 17 46.83 18.82 3.24
N LEU A 18 46.89 19.03 1.94
CA LEU A 18 45.74 19.00 1.02
C LEU A 18 45.64 17.64 0.33
N MET A 19 44.48 16.99 0.50
CA MET A 19 44.18 15.73 -0.16
C MET A 19 43.07 15.93 -1.21
N LYS A 20 43.34 15.55 -2.47
CA LYS A 20 42.39 15.49 -3.56
C LYS A 20 42.15 14.04 -3.94
N ILE A 21 40.88 13.61 -3.92
CA ILE A 21 40.45 12.26 -4.33
C ILE A 21 39.61 12.41 -5.59
N ASN A 22 40.02 11.77 -6.69
CA ASN A 22 39.21 11.63 -7.90
C ASN A 22 38.64 10.20 -7.90
N LEU A 23 37.33 10.07 -8.19
CA LEU A 23 36.62 8.80 -8.24
C LEU A 23 35.93 8.65 -9.59
N ASP A 24 36.14 7.52 -10.24
CA ASP A 24 35.38 7.08 -11.41
C ASP A 24 34.31 6.10 -10.90
N LEU A 25 33.05 6.54 -10.88
CA LEU A 25 31.93 5.74 -10.38
C LEU A 25 31.13 5.15 -11.55
N LYS A 26 30.76 3.89 -11.41
CA LYS A 26 29.72 3.27 -12.25
C LYS A 26 28.38 3.46 -11.57
N ILE A 27 27.38 3.84 -12.37
CA ILE A 27 25.98 3.93 -11.89
C ILE A 27 25.42 2.51 -11.92
N GLU A 28 25.25 1.89 -10.75
CA GLU A 28 24.73 0.52 -10.60
C GLU A 28 23.23 0.51 -10.26
N LYS A 29 22.75 1.55 -9.58
CA LYS A 29 21.35 1.68 -9.16
C LYS A 29 20.84 3.08 -9.50
N PRO A 30 19.56 3.22 -9.85
CA PRO A 30 18.95 4.54 -9.99
C PRO A 30 18.93 5.26 -8.64
N GLY A 31 19.01 6.59 -8.66
CA GLY A 31 18.62 7.40 -7.51
C GLY A 31 17.09 7.49 -7.41
N TYR A 32 16.61 8.12 -6.35
CA TYR A 32 15.20 8.50 -6.22
C TYR A 32 15.09 9.86 -5.52
N PHE A 33 13.95 10.49 -5.64
CA PHE A 33 13.59 11.68 -4.87
C PHE A 33 12.14 11.55 -4.41
N THR A 34 11.77 12.34 -3.40
CA THR A 34 10.43 12.36 -2.84
C THR A 34 9.81 13.73 -3.04
N ILE A 35 8.57 13.76 -3.50
CA ILE A 35 7.72 14.95 -3.54
C ILE A 35 6.67 14.76 -2.45
N THR A 36 6.66 15.61 -1.44
CA THR A 36 5.76 15.49 -0.29
C THR A 36 4.56 16.42 -0.40
N ASP A 37 3.50 16.07 0.32
CA ASP A 37 2.32 16.92 0.52
C ASP A 37 1.60 17.34 -0.76
N ILE A 38 1.53 16.45 -1.74
CA ILE A 38 0.73 16.66 -2.94
C ILE A 38 -0.75 16.55 -2.55
N THR A 39 -1.50 17.63 -2.63
CA THR A 39 -2.96 17.61 -2.44
C THR A 39 -3.62 16.90 -3.62
N PHE A 40 -4.35 15.81 -3.36
CA PHE A 40 -5.07 15.05 -4.38
C PHE A 40 -6.59 15.22 -4.30
N ALA A 41 -7.11 15.62 -3.15
CA ALA A 41 -8.53 15.94 -2.96
C ALA A 41 -8.71 16.96 -1.85
N GLN A 42 -9.86 17.63 -1.84
CA GLN A 42 -10.35 18.42 -0.72
C GLN A 42 -11.63 17.81 -0.21
N VAL A 43 -11.75 17.62 1.08
CA VAL A 43 -12.88 16.98 1.73
C VAL A 43 -13.46 17.89 2.80
N ASP A 44 -14.75 17.73 3.08
CA ASP A 44 -15.42 18.47 4.14
C ASP A 44 -14.75 18.23 5.50
N ALA A 45 -14.59 19.30 6.25
CA ALA A 45 -14.04 19.30 7.60
C ALA A 45 -14.86 20.23 8.50
N TRP A 46 -14.69 20.09 9.81
CA TRP A 46 -15.36 20.95 10.78
C TRP A 46 -16.87 21.05 10.53
N PHE A 47 -17.54 19.88 10.48
CA PHE A 47 -19.01 19.77 10.25
C PHE A 47 -19.50 20.42 8.94
N GLY A 48 -18.68 20.40 7.89
CA GLY A 48 -19.01 21.01 6.60
C GLY A 48 -18.84 22.54 6.54
N HIS A 49 -18.26 23.17 7.58
CA HIS A 49 -17.99 24.60 7.58
C HIS A 49 -16.69 25.00 6.87
N THR A 50 -15.83 24.04 6.60
CA THR A 50 -14.57 24.24 5.86
C THR A 50 -14.17 22.96 5.14
N THR A 51 -13.07 23.00 4.42
CA THR A 51 -12.45 21.83 3.79
C THR A 51 -11.05 21.60 4.35
N ARG A 52 -10.58 20.33 4.30
CA ARG A 52 -9.17 20.00 4.48
C ARG A 52 -8.64 19.27 3.26
N ASP A 53 -7.35 19.38 3.06
CA ASP A 53 -6.66 18.64 2.02
C ASP A 53 -6.46 17.18 2.44
N LEU A 54 -6.66 16.26 1.48
CA LEU A 54 -6.07 14.93 1.50
C LEU A 54 -4.81 14.93 0.66
N LYS A 55 -3.72 14.42 1.22
CA LYS A 55 -2.38 14.54 0.64
C LYS A 55 -1.76 13.19 0.36
N LEU A 56 -0.81 13.17 -0.55
CA LEU A 56 0.05 12.02 -0.80
C LEU A 56 1.52 12.44 -0.88
N ASP A 57 2.40 11.48 -0.58
CA ASP A 57 3.84 11.61 -0.83
C ASP A 57 4.20 10.69 -2.00
N LEU A 58 4.91 11.20 -2.99
CA LEU A 58 5.31 10.47 -4.17
C LEU A 58 6.83 10.26 -4.17
N ILE A 59 7.27 9.01 -4.05
CA ILE A 59 8.65 8.61 -4.23
C ILE A 59 8.83 8.23 -5.70
N TYR A 60 9.82 8.81 -6.34
CA TYR A 60 9.98 8.72 -7.77
C TYR A 60 11.40 8.29 -8.15
N PRO A 61 11.58 7.24 -9.00
CA PRO A 61 12.90 6.82 -9.45
C PRO A 61 13.51 7.85 -10.41
N GLN A 62 14.78 8.20 -10.20
CA GLN A 62 15.56 8.94 -11.17
C GLN A 62 15.86 8.05 -12.37
N SER A 63 14.87 7.82 -13.19
CA SER A 63 14.93 6.96 -14.37
C SER A 63 14.99 7.80 -15.64
N ARG A 64 15.68 7.27 -16.66
CA ARG A 64 15.60 7.79 -18.03
C ARG A 64 14.37 7.29 -18.79
N MET A 65 13.56 6.44 -18.15
CA MET A 65 12.31 5.94 -18.73
C MET A 65 11.30 7.09 -18.80
N LYS A 66 10.56 7.14 -19.90
CA LYS A 66 9.54 8.18 -20.10
C LYS A 66 8.33 8.01 -19.18
N LYS A 67 7.95 6.77 -18.83
CA LYS A 67 6.84 6.44 -17.93
C LYS A 67 7.22 5.25 -17.06
N VAL A 68 6.77 5.24 -15.80
CA VAL A 68 7.00 4.18 -14.83
C VAL A 68 5.68 3.69 -14.25
N PRO A 69 5.57 2.40 -13.88
CA PRO A 69 4.40 1.90 -13.15
C PRO A 69 4.34 2.54 -11.75
N CYS A 70 3.13 2.67 -11.22
CA CYS A 70 2.88 3.28 -9.91
C CYS A 70 2.32 2.26 -8.92
N ILE A 71 2.87 2.23 -7.72
CA ILE A 71 2.35 1.47 -6.58
C ILE A 71 1.75 2.48 -5.60
N VAL A 72 0.46 2.34 -5.31
CA VAL A 72 -0.21 3.12 -4.27
C VAL A 72 -0.08 2.38 -2.95
N TRP A 73 0.58 3.01 -1.98
CA TRP A 73 0.76 2.49 -0.64
C TRP A 73 -0.23 3.10 0.34
N ILE A 74 -0.84 2.26 1.17
CA ILE A 74 -1.81 2.65 2.17
C ILE A 74 -1.32 2.24 3.55
N CYS A 75 -1.05 3.23 4.41
CA CYS A 75 -0.62 2.98 5.79
C CYS A 75 -1.73 2.38 6.64
N GLY A 76 -1.33 1.52 7.58
CA GLY A 76 -2.19 1.00 8.65
C GLY A 76 -2.43 2.01 9.77
N GLY A 77 -2.81 1.49 10.94
CA GLY A 77 -3.10 2.25 12.15
C GLY A 77 -4.55 2.12 12.62
N GLY A 78 -5.19 0.97 12.34
CA GLY A 78 -6.53 0.60 12.80
C GLY A 78 -7.62 1.55 12.31
N TRP A 79 -7.41 2.20 11.16
CA TRP A 79 -8.28 3.26 10.61
C TRP A 79 -8.50 4.46 11.53
N ILE A 80 -7.88 4.50 12.72
CA ILE A 80 -8.00 5.60 13.70
C ILE A 80 -6.85 6.59 13.54
N ARG A 81 -5.67 6.09 13.20
CA ARG A 81 -4.44 6.87 12.96
C ARG A 81 -3.83 6.45 11.65
N MET A 82 -3.20 7.40 10.98
CA MET A 82 -2.50 7.15 9.75
C MET A 82 -1.43 8.23 9.57
N ASP A 83 -0.27 7.82 9.06
CA ASP A 83 0.77 8.75 8.64
C ASP A 83 1.34 8.25 7.30
N LYS A 84 1.04 8.97 6.22
CA LYS A 84 1.53 8.64 4.88
C LYS A 84 3.06 8.60 4.78
N SER A 85 3.75 9.31 5.68
CA SER A 85 5.21 9.44 5.65
C SER A 85 5.94 8.36 6.48
N ALA A 86 5.22 7.57 7.29
CA ALA A 86 5.81 6.62 8.23
C ALA A 86 6.71 5.56 7.56
N HIS A 87 6.39 5.12 6.34
CA HIS A 87 7.07 4.01 5.67
C HIS A 87 7.95 4.44 4.47
N LEU A 88 8.16 5.73 4.23
CA LEU A 88 8.89 6.22 3.05
C LEU A 88 10.28 5.57 2.87
N ALA A 89 10.98 5.27 3.97
CA ALA A 89 12.29 4.63 3.92
C ALA A 89 12.23 3.20 3.35
N TYR A 90 11.19 2.43 3.65
CA TYR A 90 10.97 1.10 3.06
C TYR A 90 10.45 1.19 1.63
N LEU A 91 9.55 2.11 1.37
CA LEU A 91 8.95 2.33 0.06
C LEU A 91 9.98 2.77 -0.98
N ALA A 92 11.04 3.47 -0.55
CA ALA A 92 12.16 3.83 -1.40
C ALA A 92 12.86 2.60 -2.04
N LYS A 93 12.79 1.40 -1.43
CA LYS A 93 13.29 0.16 -2.02
C LYS A 93 12.57 -0.18 -3.33
N LEU A 94 11.26 0.08 -3.41
CA LEU A 94 10.48 -0.11 -4.64
C LEU A 94 10.87 0.93 -5.70
N ALA A 95 11.14 2.17 -5.30
CA ALA A 95 11.61 3.20 -6.22
C ALA A 95 12.99 2.85 -6.82
N LEU A 96 13.89 2.24 -6.03
CA LEU A 96 15.17 1.70 -6.52
C LEU A 96 14.99 0.54 -7.51
N ASN A 97 13.81 -0.10 -7.53
CA ASN A 97 13.42 -1.13 -8.48
C ASN A 97 12.63 -0.61 -9.69
N GLY A 98 12.49 0.72 -9.83
CA GLY A 98 11.93 1.35 -11.03
C GLY A 98 10.43 1.69 -10.92
N PHE A 99 9.82 1.61 -9.75
CA PHE A 99 8.43 2.00 -9.52
C PHE A 99 8.33 3.42 -8.97
N ALA A 100 7.31 4.17 -9.38
CA ALA A 100 6.83 5.28 -8.56
C ALA A 100 6.00 4.72 -7.42
N VAL A 101 6.12 5.29 -6.21
CA VAL A 101 5.34 4.86 -5.05
C VAL A 101 4.63 6.05 -4.46
N ALA A 102 3.30 6.01 -4.45
CA ALA A 102 2.46 7.05 -3.87
C ALA A 102 1.91 6.58 -2.52
N SER A 103 2.40 7.13 -1.43
CA SER A 103 1.85 6.89 -0.08
C SER A 103 0.74 7.90 0.18
N VAL A 104 -0.49 7.41 0.38
CA VAL A 104 -1.70 8.24 0.35
C VAL A 104 -2.37 8.39 1.71
N GLU A 105 -2.92 9.56 1.96
CA GLU A 105 -3.86 9.80 3.06
C GLU A 105 -5.24 9.25 2.75
N TYR A 106 -5.97 8.94 3.81
CA TYR A 106 -7.41 8.68 3.79
C TYR A 106 -8.03 9.24 5.08
N ARG A 107 -9.34 9.54 5.05
CA ARG A 107 -10.08 9.94 6.26
C ARG A 107 -10.18 8.77 7.22
N THR A 108 -9.88 9.03 8.49
CA THR A 108 -9.92 8.02 9.55
C THR A 108 -11.32 7.91 10.13
N SER A 109 -11.55 6.87 10.96
CA SER A 109 -12.81 6.65 11.67
C SER A 109 -13.21 7.81 12.60
N ASN A 110 -12.28 8.73 12.92
CA ASN A 110 -12.60 9.96 13.64
C ASN A 110 -13.31 10.99 12.77
N GLU A 111 -13.28 10.82 11.46
CA GLU A 111 -13.86 11.75 10.47
C GLU A 111 -15.08 11.14 9.79
N GLY A 112 -15.12 9.82 9.67
CA GLY A 112 -16.24 9.12 9.09
C GLY A 112 -16.02 7.60 9.02
N ALA A 113 -17.12 6.88 8.83
CA ALA A 113 -17.11 5.44 8.70
C ALA A 113 -16.97 4.99 7.24
N TYR A 114 -16.83 3.68 7.01
CA TYR A 114 -16.92 3.06 5.69
C TYR A 114 -18.22 3.52 4.96
N PRO A 115 -18.16 3.85 3.67
CA PRO A 115 -17.05 3.57 2.74
C PRO A 115 -16.00 4.70 2.61
N MET A 116 -16.08 5.76 3.38
CA MET A 116 -15.31 6.99 3.23
C MET A 116 -13.78 6.78 3.07
N PRO A 117 -13.08 5.95 3.89
CA PRO A 117 -11.66 5.71 3.68
C PRO A 117 -11.33 5.05 2.35
N LEU A 118 -12.22 4.18 1.84
CA LEU A 118 -12.04 3.53 0.54
C LEU A 118 -12.24 4.51 -0.62
N GLU A 119 -13.25 5.39 -0.52
CA GLU A 119 -13.50 6.46 -1.49
C GLU A 119 -12.28 7.36 -1.66
N ASP A 120 -11.60 7.69 -0.56
CA ASP A 120 -10.40 8.53 -0.57
C ASP A 120 -9.22 7.85 -1.29
N VAL A 121 -8.99 6.56 -1.04
CA VAL A 121 -7.95 5.79 -1.76
C VAL A 121 -8.27 5.72 -3.25
N LYS A 122 -9.53 5.46 -3.62
CA LYS A 122 -9.97 5.44 -5.02
C LYS A 122 -9.81 6.81 -5.68
N ALA A 123 -10.06 7.90 -4.95
CA ALA A 123 -9.83 9.27 -5.43
C ALA A 123 -8.33 9.55 -5.66
N ALA A 124 -7.44 9.08 -4.78
CA ALA A 124 -5.99 9.21 -4.96
C ALA A 124 -5.50 8.49 -6.22
N ILE A 125 -6.01 7.28 -6.50
CA ILE A 125 -5.67 6.54 -7.73
C ILE A 125 -6.13 7.31 -8.97
N ARG A 126 -7.36 7.83 -8.99
CA ARG A 126 -7.88 8.63 -10.11
C ARG A 126 -7.07 9.90 -10.31
N TYR A 127 -6.72 10.61 -9.23
CA TYR A 127 -5.85 11.78 -9.28
C TYR A 127 -4.50 11.47 -9.94
N LEU A 128 -3.83 10.39 -9.51
CA LEU A 128 -2.53 9.99 -10.05
C LEU A 128 -2.62 9.64 -11.54
N LYS A 129 -3.68 8.93 -11.96
CA LYS A 129 -3.93 8.61 -13.38
C LYS A 129 -4.22 9.87 -14.20
N ALA A 130 -5.02 10.80 -13.69
CA ALA A 130 -5.31 12.08 -14.33
C ALA A 130 -4.06 12.95 -14.52
N HIS A 131 -3.08 12.82 -13.62
CA HIS A 131 -1.82 13.53 -13.67
C HIS A 131 -0.63 12.66 -14.09
N ALA A 132 -0.89 11.53 -14.75
CA ALA A 132 0.14 10.56 -15.14
C ALA A 132 1.24 11.18 -15.99
N GLU A 133 0.92 12.09 -16.91
CA GLU A 133 1.90 12.81 -17.72
C GLU A 133 2.81 13.69 -16.85
N ARG A 134 2.22 14.46 -15.91
CA ARG A 134 2.96 15.35 -15.00
C ARG A 134 3.98 14.60 -14.17
N TYR A 135 3.64 13.39 -13.71
CA TYR A 135 4.48 12.57 -12.86
C TYR A 135 5.20 11.46 -13.64
N SER A 136 5.12 11.45 -14.97
CA SER A 136 5.69 10.41 -15.83
C SER A 136 5.29 8.99 -15.40
N LEU A 137 4.02 8.80 -15.03
CA LEU A 137 3.44 7.51 -14.68
C LEU A 137 2.83 6.85 -15.91
N ASP A 138 2.81 5.52 -15.92
CA ASP A 138 2.00 4.75 -16.86
C ASP A 138 0.59 4.57 -16.27
N GLU A 139 -0.40 5.25 -16.81
CA GLU A 139 -1.78 5.25 -16.30
C GLU A 139 -2.46 3.87 -16.34
N ASN A 140 -1.90 2.92 -17.10
CA ASN A 140 -2.41 1.55 -17.23
C ASN A 140 -1.68 0.55 -16.31
N LYS A 141 -0.66 1.00 -15.55
CA LYS A 141 0.21 0.15 -14.74
C LYS A 141 0.21 0.60 -13.28
N PHE A 142 -0.91 0.34 -12.59
CA PHE A 142 -1.11 0.69 -11.19
C PHE A 142 -1.27 -0.56 -10.34
N GLY A 143 -0.46 -0.67 -9.29
CA GLY A 143 -0.64 -1.62 -8.21
C GLY A 143 -1.05 -0.93 -6.93
N VAL A 144 -1.61 -1.68 -5.99
CA VAL A 144 -1.93 -1.22 -4.65
C VAL A 144 -1.29 -2.13 -3.62
N ALA A 145 -0.77 -1.53 -2.57
CA ALA A 145 -0.23 -2.24 -1.42
C ALA A 145 -0.56 -1.48 -0.13
N GLY A 146 -0.52 -2.17 0.98
CA GLY A 146 -0.77 -1.53 2.27
C GLY A 146 -0.66 -2.54 3.39
N GLU A 147 -0.63 -2.04 4.62
CA GLU A 147 -0.45 -2.87 5.80
C GLU A 147 -1.61 -2.73 6.78
N SER A 148 -1.98 -3.84 7.48
CA SER A 148 -3.03 -3.83 8.51
C SER A 148 -4.35 -3.22 7.99
N ALA A 149 -4.84 -2.15 8.59
CA ALA A 149 -5.98 -1.36 8.11
C ALA A 149 -5.79 -0.87 6.66
N GLY A 150 -4.57 -0.49 6.28
CA GLY A 150 -4.21 -0.15 4.90
C GLY A 150 -4.21 -1.37 3.99
N GLY A 151 -3.86 -2.54 4.50
CA GLY A 151 -3.98 -3.82 3.80
C GLY A 151 -5.43 -4.20 3.47
N TYR A 152 -6.34 -3.94 4.40
CA TYR A 152 -7.78 -4.04 4.14
C TYR A 152 -8.22 -3.10 3.01
N LEU A 153 -7.84 -1.82 3.09
CA LEU A 153 -8.19 -0.82 2.06
C LEU A 153 -7.58 -1.19 0.69
N ALA A 154 -6.35 -1.70 0.68
CA ALA A 154 -5.72 -2.19 -0.55
C ALA A 154 -6.50 -3.35 -1.18
N ALA A 155 -6.87 -4.35 -0.37
CA ALA A 155 -7.67 -5.47 -0.84
C ALA A 155 -9.07 -5.02 -1.31
N MET A 156 -9.73 -4.13 -0.56
CA MET A 156 -11.03 -3.55 -0.97
C MET A 156 -10.93 -2.78 -2.28
N CYS A 157 -9.87 -1.97 -2.45
CA CYS A 157 -9.65 -1.20 -3.67
C CYS A 157 -9.46 -2.10 -4.90
N ALA A 158 -8.76 -3.24 -4.72
CA ALA A 158 -8.50 -4.19 -5.80
C ALA A 158 -9.71 -5.08 -6.15
N LEU A 159 -10.59 -5.36 -5.20
CA LEU A 159 -11.69 -6.31 -5.35
C LEU A 159 -13.06 -5.63 -5.58
N ASN A 160 -13.27 -4.46 -4.97
CA ASN A 160 -14.57 -3.79 -5.03
C ASN A 160 -14.60 -2.77 -6.18
N ASN A 161 -15.16 -3.18 -7.31
CA ASN A 161 -15.30 -2.38 -8.53
C ASN A 161 -16.62 -1.58 -8.57
N ASP A 162 -17.30 -1.40 -7.45
CA ASP A 162 -18.51 -0.58 -7.38
C ASP A 162 -18.18 0.88 -7.71
N LYS A 163 -18.75 1.35 -8.81
CA LYS A 163 -18.54 2.72 -9.30
C LYS A 163 -19.23 3.79 -8.44
N SER A 164 -20.17 3.42 -7.59
CA SER A 164 -20.79 4.35 -6.64
C SER A 164 -19.79 4.84 -5.57
N LEU A 165 -18.68 4.12 -5.39
CA LEU A 165 -17.58 4.49 -4.51
C LEU A 165 -16.54 5.41 -5.19
N ASP A 166 -16.67 5.66 -6.48
CA ASP A 166 -15.88 6.66 -7.20
C ASP A 166 -16.55 8.03 -7.02
N VAL A 167 -16.18 8.75 -5.97
CA VAL A 167 -16.71 10.07 -5.62
C VAL A 167 -15.66 11.18 -5.76
N GLY A 168 -16.06 12.44 -5.82
CA GLY A 168 -15.19 13.60 -5.93
C GLY A 168 -14.72 13.87 -7.36
N ASP A 169 -13.46 14.21 -7.54
CA ASP A 169 -12.89 14.63 -8.81
C ASP A 169 -12.41 13.46 -9.70
N TYR A 170 -12.10 13.78 -10.96
CA TYR A 170 -11.48 12.87 -11.95
C TYR A 170 -12.31 11.60 -12.21
N LEU A 171 -13.63 11.69 -12.21
CA LEU A 171 -14.54 10.54 -12.41
C LEU A 171 -14.47 9.90 -13.81
N ASN A 172 -13.83 10.56 -14.77
CA ASN A 172 -13.53 10.03 -16.09
C ASN A 172 -12.31 9.09 -16.11
N TYR A 173 -11.58 8.96 -14.98
CA TYR A 173 -10.49 8.01 -14.81
C TYR A 173 -10.92 6.83 -13.94
N SER A 174 -10.42 5.64 -14.26
CA SER A 174 -10.71 4.43 -13.47
C SER A 174 -9.87 4.37 -12.19
N SER A 175 -10.48 3.99 -11.07
CA SER A 175 -9.78 3.64 -9.83
C SER A 175 -9.27 2.19 -9.78
N GLU A 176 -9.47 1.39 -10.85
CA GLU A 176 -9.03 0.00 -10.92
C GLU A 176 -7.51 -0.13 -10.90
N VAL A 177 -7.02 -1.21 -10.30
CA VAL A 177 -5.61 -1.55 -10.20
C VAL A 177 -5.35 -2.95 -10.76
N GLN A 178 -4.12 -3.21 -11.21
CA GLN A 178 -3.74 -4.43 -11.91
C GLN A 178 -3.03 -5.45 -11.02
N ALA A 179 -2.71 -5.11 -9.77
CA ALA A 179 -2.10 -6.01 -8.79
C ALA A 179 -2.31 -5.50 -7.36
N CYS A 180 -2.36 -6.41 -6.39
CA CYS A 180 -2.56 -6.08 -4.97
C CYS A 180 -1.59 -6.85 -4.07
N CYS A 181 -0.93 -6.12 -3.16
CA CYS A 181 0.01 -6.69 -2.21
C CYS A 181 -0.30 -6.25 -0.77
N PRO A 182 -1.30 -6.85 -0.09
CA PRO A 182 -1.64 -6.51 1.28
C PRO A 182 -0.77 -7.26 2.29
N PHE A 183 -0.35 -6.55 3.34
CA PHE A 183 0.38 -7.09 4.48
C PHE A 183 -0.56 -7.24 5.67
N TYR A 184 -0.61 -8.43 6.24
CA TYR A 184 -1.45 -8.81 7.39
C TYR A 184 -2.83 -8.12 7.43
N PRO A 185 -3.59 -8.25 6.30
CA PRO A 185 -4.86 -7.56 6.18
C PRO A 185 -5.95 -8.23 7.02
N PRO A 186 -6.79 -7.48 7.74
CA PRO A 186 -8.08 -7.98 8.18
C PRO A 186 -9.01 -8.11 6.95
N THR A 187 -9.58 -9.27 6.70
CA THR A 187 -10.30 -9.56 5.44
C THR A 187 -11.73 -10.04 5.62
N ASP A 188 -12.03 -10.57 6.80
CA ASP A 188 -13.39 -10.95 7.24
C ASP A 188 -13.61 -10.48 8.68
N LEU A 189 -14.07 -9.24 8.82
CA LEU A 189 -14.30 -8.63 10.14
C LEU A 189 -15.42 -9.31 10.93
N SER A 190 -16.30 -10.05 10.27
CA SER A 190 -17.40 -10.77 10.93
C SER A 190 -16.92 -11.98 11.74
N THR A 191 -15.67 -12.41 11.52
CA THR A 191 -15.05 -13.57 12.18
C THR A 191 -14.02 -13.19 13.25
N PHE A 192 -13.84 -11.92 13.54
CA PHE A 192 -12.94 -11.48 14.59
C PHE A 192 -13.35 -12.04 15.96
N PRO A 193 -12.38 -12.48 16.79
CA PRO A 193 -12.66 -13.29 17.99
C PRO A 193 -13.09 -12.47 19.20
N TYR A 194 -14.04 -11.54 19.05
CA TYR A 194 -14.59 -10.78 20.17
C TYR A 194 -15.46 -11.64 21.07
N LYS A 195 -15.24 -11.52 22.37
CA LYS A 195 -15.94 -12.32 23.41
C LYS A 195 -17.33 -11.80 23.71
N SER A 196 -17.61 -10.54 23.41
CA SER A 196 -18.90 -9.92 23.67
C SER A 196 -19.22 -8.79 22.69
N ALA A 197 -20.51 -8.45 22.58
CA ALA A 197 -20.94 -7.27 21.80
C ALA A 197 -20.39 -5.95 22.36
N LEU A 198 -20.16 -5.87 23.68
CA LEU A 198 -19.57 -4.68 24.29
C LEU A 198 -18.11 -4.50 23.86
N GLU A 199 -17.31 -5.57 23.91
CA GLU A 199 -15.93 -5.57 23.44
C GLU A 199 -15.85 -5.20 21.95
N ALA A 200 -16.65 -5.87 21.12
CA ALA A 200 -16.73 -5.59 19.71
C ALA A 200 -17.18 -4.16 19.39
N GLY A 201 -18.13 -3.61 20.15
CA GLY A 201 -18.63 -2.24 19.95
C GLY A 201 -17.59 -1.16 20.17
N ALA A 202 -16.57 -1.43 20.99
CA ALA A 202 -15.45 -0.52 21.23
C ALA A 202 -14.25 -0.78 20.31
N SER A 203 -14.34 -1.75 19.39
CA SER A 203 -13.26 -2.12 18.50
C SER A 203 -13.05 -1.13 17.34
N MET A 204 -11.83 -1.13 16.81
CA MET A 204 -11.46 -0.31 15.64
C MET A 204 -12.29 -0.68 14.41
N GLU A 205 -12.60 -1.96 14.23
CA GLU A 205 -13.42 -2.48 13.14
C GLU A 205 -14.86 -1.96 13.21
N SER A 206 -15.45 -1.99 14.41
CA SER A 206 -16.81 -1.44 14.61
C SER A 206 -16.87 0.06 14.40
N LEU A 207 -15.85 0.80 14.84
CA LEU A 207 -15.72 2.24 14.58
C LEU A 207 -15.59 2.53 13.09
N MET A 208 -14.73 1.78 12.40
CA MET A 208 -14.51 1.93 10.95
C MET A 208 -15.77 1.63 10.16
N LEU A 209 -16.53 0.61 10.52
CA LEU A 209 -17.79 0.28 9.84
C LEU A 209 -18.98 1.14 10.29
N GLY A 210 -18.86 1.90 11.37
CA GLY A 210 -19.96 2.65 11.97
C GLY A 210 -21.07 1.75 12.55
N MET A 211 -20.75 0.48 12.84
CA MET A 211 -21.69 -0.51 13.38
C MET A 211 -20.99 -1.54 14.26
N ASN A 212 -21.71 -2.08 15.24
CA ASN A 212 -21.19 -3.20 16.04
C ASN A 212 -21.15 -4.46 15.18
N ILE A 213 -19.94 -4.98 14.90
CA ILE A 213 -19.72 -6.10 13.97
C ILE A 213 -20.27 -7.44 14.48
N VAL A 214 -20.40 -7.62 15.80
CA VAL A 214 -20.97 -8.86 16.39
C VAL A 214 -22.49 -8.86 16.29
N LEU A 215 -23.14 -7.71 16.49
CA LEU A 215 -24.59 -7.55 16.38
C LEU A 215 -25.07 -7.46 14.93
N ASN A 216 -24.19 -7.06 14.00
CA ASN A 216 -24.53 -6.82 12.59
C ASN A 216 -23.65 -7.65 11.64
N LYS A 217 -23.42 -8.92 11.93
CA LYS A 217 -22.46 -9.79 11.21
C LYS A 217 -22.64 -9.79 9.69
N GLU A 218 -23.87 -9.94 9.22
CA GLU A 218 -24.16 -9.98 7.78
C GLU A 218 -23.85 -8.65 7.09
N ALA A 219 -24.16 -7.51 7.75
CA ALA A 219 -23.83 -6.21 7.24
C ALA A 219 -22.33 -5.96 7.25
N ALA A 220 -21.64 -6.33 8.33
CA ALA A 220 -20.19 -6.24 8.43
C ALA A 220 -19.48 -7.09 7.36
N GLN A 221 -19.96 -8.29 7.09
CA GLN A 221 -19.39 -9.17 6.07
C GLN A 221 -19.49 -8.56 4.67
N LYS A 222 -20.58 -7.88 4.34
CA LYS A 222 -20.74 -7.16 3.06
C LYS A 222 -19.75 -6.00 2.86
N CYS A 223 -19.08 -5.58 3.92
CA CYS A 223 -18.03 -4.55 3.86
C CYS A 223 -16.62 -5.17 3.89
N CYS A 224 -16.47 -6.48 3.75
CA CYS A 224 -15.20 -7.17 3.88
C CYS A 224 -14.63 -7.60 2.52
N PRO A 225 -13.29 -7.58 2.32
CA PRO A 225 -12.64 -8.02 1.08
C PRO A 225 -13.11 -9.39 0.59
N VAL A 226 -13.31 -10.35 1.48
CA VAL A 226 -13.76 -11.72 1.14
C VAL A 226 -15.09 -11.76 0.39
N SER A 227 -15.94 -10.76 0.56
CA SER A 227 -17.27 -10.69 -0.09
C SER A 227 -17.22 -10.20 -1.55
N PHE A 228 -16.06 -9.68 -1.99
CA PHE A 228 -15.87 -9.11 -3.33
C PHE A 228 -14.94 -9.95 -4.22
N VAL A 229 -14.50 -11.13 -3.76
CA VAL A 229 -13.66 -12.01 -4.55
C VAL A 229 -14.47 -12.58 -5.72
N THR A 230 -14.01 -12.31 -6.94
CA THR A 230 -14.57 -12.82 -8.19
C THR A 230 -13.46 -13.38 -9.06
N PRO A 231 -13.75 -14.18 -10.10
CA PRO A 231 -12.74 -14.69 -11.03
C PRO A 231 -11.96 -13.59 -11.79
N SER A 232 -12.43 -12.34 -11.77
CA SER A 232 -11.77 -11.20 -12.40
C SER A 232 -10.85 -10.43 -11.45
N ALA A 233 -10.63 -10.91 -10.23
CA ALA A 233 -9.70 -10.28 -9.29
C ALA A 233 -8.28 -10.23 -9.88
N PRO A 234 -7.56 -9.09 -9.72
CA PRO A 234 -6.19 -9.02 -10.16
C PRO A 234 -5.29 -9.97 -9.37
N PRO A 235 -4.02 -10.19 -9.79
CA PRO A 235 -3.05 -10.95 -9.01
C PRO A 235 -2.85 -10.40 -7.61
N PHE A 236 -2.73 -11.30 -6.62
CA PHE A 236 -2.49 -10.99 -5.21
C PHE A 236 -1.20 -11.63 -4.68
N MET A 237 -0.44 -10.87 -3.86
CA MET A 237 0.60 -11.43 -2.99
C MET A 237 0.33 -10.96 -1.56
N ILE A 238 -0.09 -11.88 -0.69
CA ILE A 238 -0.51 -11.60 0.69
C ILE A 238 0.62 -11.99 1.63
N PHE A 239 1.11 -11.06 2.45
CA PHE A 239 2.06 -11.34 3.51
C PHE A 239 1.33 -11.39 4.86
N HIS A 240 1.61 -12.43 5.69
CA HIS A 240 0.99 -12.52 7.01
C HIS A 240 1.88 -13.27 8.00
N GLY A 241 2.02 -12.74 9.21
CA GLY A 241 2.75 -13.39 10.31
C GLY A 241 1.97 -14.55 10.90
N THR A 242 2.67 -15.68 11.14
CA THR A 242 1.98 -16.87 11.68
C THR A 242 1.61 -16.74 13.15
N ASN A 243 2.25 -15.81 13.89
CA ASN A 243 1.99 -15.53 15.30
C ASN A 243 1.19 -14.25 15.52
N ASP A 244 0.63 -13.66 14.46
CA ASP A 244 -0.09 -12.40 14.55
C ASP A 244 -1.27 -12.50 15.52
N SER A 245 -1.14 -11.83 16.66
CA SER A 245 -2.13 -11.80 17.73
C SER A 245 -3.14 -10.65 17.61
N THR A 246 -2.88 -9.68 16.73
CA THR A 246 -3.76 -8.53 16.48
C THR A 246 -4.74 -8.82 15.36
N VAL A 247 -4.22 -9.23 14.21
CA VAL A 247 -5.02 -9.68 13.06
C VAL A 247 -4.67 -11.16 12.83
N PRO A 248 -5.50 -12.11 13.24
CA PRO A 248 -5.15 -13.53 13.15
C PRO A 248 -4.75 -13.96 11.73
N PHE A 249 -3.72 -14.81 11.62
CA PHE A 249 -3.23 -15.36 10.35
C PHE A 249 -4.34 -15.91 9.44
N SER A 250 -5.41 -16.43 10.07
CA SER A 250 -6.61 -16.90 9.36
C SER A 250 -7.24 -15.84 8.44
N GLN A 251 -7.06 -14.57 8.72
CA GLN A 251 -7.58 -13.47 7.91
C GLN A 251 -6.91 -13.41 6.53
N GLY A 252 -5.58 -13.46 6.48
CA GLY A 252 -4.86 -13.56 5.20
C GLY A 252 -5.12 -14.88 4.47
N LYS A 253 -5.23 -15.97 5.25
CA LYS A 253 -5.48 -17.31 4.71
C LYS A 253 -6.86 -17.43 4.05
N VAL A 254 -7.92 -16.91 4.67
CA VAL A 254 -9.28 -17.00 4.09
C VAL A 254 -9.39 -16.24 2.78
N LEU A 255 -8.77 -15.07 2.68
CA LEU A 255 -8.72 -14.32 1.42
C LEU A 255 -7.98 -15.12 0.34
N TYR A 256 -6.80 -15.66 0.67
CA TYR A 256 -6.02 -16.49 -0.24
C TYR A 256 -6.83 -17.71 -0.73
N ASP A 257 -7.44 -18.46 0.18
CA ASP A 257 -8.22 -19.65 -0.16
C ASP A 257 -9.39 -19.31 -1.11
N LEU A 258 -10.05 -18.17 -0.90
CA LEU A 258 -11.13 -17.70 -1.77
C LEU A 258 -10.62 -17.26 -3.15
N LEU A 259 -9.49 -16.58 -3.22
CA LEU A 259 -8.88 -16.21 -4.49
C LEU A 259 -8.52 -17.45 -5.33
N ILE A 260 -7.85 -18.43 -4.72
CA ILE A 260 -7.51 -19.71 -5.38
C ILE A 260 -8.77 -20.46 -5.82
N LYS A 261 -9.79 -20.53 -4.95
CA LYS A 261 -11.07 -21.19 -5.29
C LYS A 261 -11.77 -20.57 -6.50
N ASN A 262 -11.59 -19.25 -6.70
CA ASN A 262 -12.14 -18.52 -7.84
C ASN A 262 -11.20 -18.51 -9.07
N GLY A 263 -10.07 -19.23 -9.04
CA GLY A 263 -9.14 -19.35 -10.16
C GLY A 263 -8.23 -18.12 -10.35
N CYS A 264 -8.10 -17.26 -9.33
CA CYS A 264 -7.27 -16.08 -9.37
C CYS A 264 -5.79 -16.41 -9.12
N ASP A 265 -4.86 -15.61 -9.67
CA ASP A 265 -3.42 -15.69 -9.36
C ASP A 265 -3.20 -15.08 -7.95
N ALA A 266 -2.88 -15.93 -6.98
CA ALA A 266 -2.64 -15.50 -5.62
C ALA A 266 -1.49 -16.27 -4.97
N THR A 267 -0.70 -15.55 -4.15
CA THR A 267 0.36 -16.12 -3.32
C THR A 267 0.15 -15.68 -1.87
N LEU A 268 0.18 -16.63 -0.94
CA LEU A 268 0.23 -16.35 0.51
C LEU A 268 1.64 -16.61 1.01
N VAL A 269 2.29 -15.57 1.50
CA VAL A 269 3.61 -15.62 2.14
C VAL A 269 3.39 -15.66 3.65
N ALA A 270 3.47 -16.85 4.25
CA ALA A 270 3.41 -17.03 5.69
C ALA A 270 4.78 -16.71 6.30
N VAL A 271 4.87 -15.62 7.06
CA VAL A 271 6.10 -15.21 7.74
C VAL A 271 6.15 -15.91 9.10
N ASN A 272 6.95 -16.99 9.18
CA ASN A 272 6.98 -17.85 10.36
C ASN A 272 7.49 -17.10 11.59
N GLY A 273 6.70 -17.15 12.67
CA GLY A 273 7.02 -16.54 13.96
C GLY A 273 6.77 -15.05 14.05
N ALA A 274 6.46 -14.37 12.95
CA ALA A 274 6.20 -12.93 12.97
C ALA A 274 4.87 -12.61 13.66
N GLU A 275 4.88 -11.57 14.49
CA GLU A 275 3.73 -10.89 15.06
C GLU A 275 3.20 -9.80 14.10
N HIS A 276 2.16 -9.07 14.53
CA HIS A 276 1.59 -7.97 13.76
C HIS A 276 2.58 -6.80 13.62
N ALA A 277 2.78 -6.32 12.39
CA ALA A 277 3.71 -5.20 12.10
C ALA A 277 5.15 -5.43 12.63
N ASP A 278 5.58 -6.68 12.67
CA ASP A 278 6.88 -7.10 13.21
C ASP A 278 8.05 -6.62 12.34
N ILE A 279 9.24 -6.57 12.94
CA ILE A 279 10.51 -6.25 12.26
C ILE A 279 10.82 -7.22 11.10
N PHE A 280 10.25 -8.42 11.09
CA PHE A 280 10.33 -9.35 9.96
C PHE A 280 9.84 -8.72 8.65
N PHE A 281 8.83 -7.87 8.70
CA PHE A 281 8.29 -7.19 7.51
C PHE A 281 9.16 -6.04 6.99
N ALA A 282 10.19 -5.66 7.74
CA ALA A 282 11.17 -4.65 7.31
C ALA A 282 12.35 -5.26 6.50
N GLN A 283 12.46 -6.60 6.42
CA GLN A 283 13.61 -7.28 5.83
C GLN A 283 13.65 -7.13 4.30
N ASP A 284 14.87 -7.02 3.77
CA ASP A 284 15.09 -6.83 2.32
C ASP A 284 14.55 -7.99 1.49
N GLU A 285 14.57 -9.21 2.00
CA GLU A 285 14.04 -10.38 1.31
C GLU A 285 12.56 -10.21 0.96
N LEU A 286 11.73 -9.75 1.92
CA LEU A 286 10.31 -9.50 1.69
C LEU A 286 10.08 -8.37 0.67
N TRP A 287 10.83 -7.28 0.79
CA TRP A 287 10.69 -6.16 -0.16
C TRP A 287 11.17 -6.50 -1.56
N ASN A 288 12.14 -7.41 -1.70
CA ASN A 288 12.53 -7.96 -3.00
C ASN A 288 11.41 -8.80 -3.61
N MET A 289 10.72 -9.64 -2.81
CA MET A 289 9.54 -10.40 -3.28
C MET A 289 8.42 -9.45 -3.75
N VAL A 290 8.15 -8.37 -3.01
CA VAL A 290 7.19 -7.34 -3.42
C VAL A 290 7.57 -6.69 -4.76
N ALA A 291 8.85 -6.32 -4.91
CA ALA A 291 9.35 -5.72 -6.15
C ALA A 291 9.22 -6.68 -7.33
N GLU A 292 9.60 -7.96 -7.18
CA GLU A 292 9.47 -8.99 -8.22
C GLU A 292 8.00 -9.28 -8.57
N PHE A 293 7.12 -9.30 -7.57
CA PHE A 293 5.67 -9.45 -7.81
C PHE A 293 5.13 -8.32 -8.70
N PHE A 294 5.39 -7.06 -8.32
CA PHE A 294 4.92 -5.93 -9.12
C PHE A 294 5.63 -5.83 -10.48
N LYS A 295 6.86 -6.29 -10.60
CA LYS A 295 7.55 -6.35 -11.88
C LYS A 295 6.87 -7.34 -12.82
N LYS A 296 6.62 -8.56 -12.35
CA LYS A 296 5.90 -9.60 -13.12
C LYS A 296 4.49 -9.15 -13.54
N THR A 297 3.78 -8.40 -12.69
CA THR A 297 2.36 -8.07 -12.91
C THR A 297 2.13 -6.73 -13.60
N LEU A 298 3.04 -5.77 -13.47
CA LEU A 298 2.88 -4.42 -14.03
C LEU A 298 3.84 -4.12 -15.18
N VAL A 299 4.97 -4.84 -15.34
CA VAL A 299 5.98 -4.50 -16.34
C VAL A 299 6.01 -5.53 -17.44
N ASP A 300 6.10 -6.80 -17.10
CA ASP A 300 6.18 -7.95 -18.04
C ASP A 300 4.80 -8.27 -18.65
#